data_98a17f6e800b27ded2b759adc0c7e41b
#
_entry.id   98a17f6e800b27ded2b759adc0c7e41b
#
_cell.length_a   1.000
_cell.length_b   1.000
_cell.length_c   1.000
_cell.angle_alpha   90.00
_cell.angle_beta   90.00
_cell.angle_gamma   90.00
#
_symmetry.space_group_name_H-M   'P 1'
#
loop_
_entity.id
_entity.type
_entity.pdbx_description
1 polymer ?
#
loop_
_entity_poly.entity_id
_entity_poly.type
_entity_poly.pdbx_seq_one_letter_code
_entity_poly.pdbx_strand_id
1 'polypeptide(L)'
;MRKHIFNAGPCKLPDSTLENVSKAVLEFGNTGQSILEVSHRSSDFQAVYDEAVALFKEVLSIPEGYSVIFLGGGASMQFCMIPFNFFKKKAAYVNTGTWSTAAIKEAKMWGDVEIVASSEADGFTYYPEFTIPSDVDYMHITSNNTIRGTEIFYDPTSPVPLICDMSSDICSRPVD
;
A
#
# COMPACT_ATOMS: atom_id res chain seq x y z
N MET A 1 -15.15 -18.79 -21.10
CA MET A 1 -15.57 -18.26 -19.78
C MET A 1 -14.33 -18.10 -18.93
N ARG A 2 -14.10 -16.91 -18.34
CA ARG A 2 -12.96 -16.68 -17.45
C ARG A 2 -13.19 -17.38 -16.09
N LYS A 3 -12.11 -17.90 -15.50
CA LYS A 3 -12.17 -18.56 -14.18
C LYS A 3 -12.47 -17.52 -13.09
N HIS A 4 -13.13 -17.96 -12.02
CA HIS A 4 -13.18 -17.22 -10.76
C HIS A 4 -11.85 -17.39 -10.05
N ILE A 5 -11.20 -16.26 -9.73
CA ILE A 5 -9.89 -16.21 -9.10
C ILE A 5 -10.04 -15.45 -7.78
N PHE A 6 -9.58 -16.06 -6.69
CA PHE A 6 -9.63 -15.54 -5.33
C PHE A 6 -8.23 -15.42 -4.71
N ASN A 7 -7.22 -15.19 -5.56
CA ASN A 7 -5.85 -15.00 -5.10
C ASN A 7 -5.71 -13.65 -4.42
N ALA A 8 -4.85 -13.61 -3.43
CA ALA A 8 -4.47 -12.39 -2.73
C ALA A 8 -3.76 -11.36 -3.63
N GLY A 9 -3.00 -11.85 -4.58
CA GLY A 9 -2.30 -11.08 -5.61
C GLY A 9 -1.37 -11.99 -6.44
N PRO A 10 -1.36 -11.81 -7.78
CA PRO A 10 -2.24 -11.01 -8.62
C PRO A 10 -3.70 -11.46 -8.55
N CYS A 11 -4.62 -10.51 -8.48
CA CYS A 11 -6.06 -10.78 -8.40
C CYS A 11 -6.77 -10.62 -9.76
N LYS A 12 -8.04 -10.98 -9.80
CA LYS A 12 -8.85 -10.85 -11.01
C LYS A 12 -9.14 -9.37 -11.29
N LEU A 13 -8.78 -8.91 -12.49
CA LEU A 13 -9.17 -7.61 -13.00
C LEU A 13 -10.58 -7.66 -13.64
N PRO A 14 -11.34 -6.55 -13.67
CA PRO A 14 -12.56 -6.42 -14.47
C PRO A 14 -12.31 -6.75 -15.93
N ASP A 15 -13.31 -7.34 -16.60
CA ASP A 15 -13.18 -7.71 -18.01
C ASP A 15 -12.99 -6.48 -18.90
N SER A 16 -13.71 -5.38 -18.60
CA SER A 16 -13.55 -4.08 -19.28
C SER A 16 -12.13 -3.51 -19.18
N THR A 17 -11.49 -3.66 -18.04
CA THR A 17 -10.09 -3.22 -17.86
C THR A 17 -9.16 -3.98 -18.78
N LEU A 18 -9.33 -5.31 -18.88
CA LEU A 18 -8.49 -6.13 -19.75
C LEU A 18 -8.73 -5.85 -21.24
N GLU A 19 -9.99 -5.60 -21.63
CA GLU A 19 -10.33 -5.21 -23.00
C GLU A 19 -9.68 -3.87 -23.36
N ASN A 20 -9.75 -2.88 -22.46
CA ASN A 20 -9.14 -1.57 -22.70
C ASN A 20 -7.61 -1.66 -22.77
N VAL A 21 -6.97 -2.42 -21.87
CA VAL A 21 -5.51 -2.66 -21.91
C VAL A 21 -5.12 -3.38 -23.20
N SER A 22 -5.89 -4.39 -23.64
CA SER A 22 -5.63 -5.10 -24.90
C SER A 22 -5.66 -4.16 -26.10
N LYS A 23 -6.63 -3.25 -26.15
CA LYS A 23 -6.71 -2.23 -27.22
C LYS A 23 -5.52 -1.28 -27.15
N ALA A 24 -5.17 -0.79 -25.97
CA ALA A 24 -4.06 0.13 -25.79
C ALA A 24 -2.70 -0.49 -26.12
N VAL A 25 -2.54 -1.81 -25.96
CA VAL A 25 -1.33 -2.53 -26.37
C VAL A 25 -1.19 -2.56 -27.91
N LEU A 26 -2.30 -2.65 -28.62
CA LEU A 26 -2.30 -2.61 -30.09
C LEU A 26 -2.19 -1.18 -30.63
N GLU A 27 -2.96 -0.27 -30.08
CA GLU A 27 -2.95 1.14 -30.41
C GLU A 27 -3.45 1.96 -29.21
N PHE A 28 -2.62 2.85 -28.69
CA PHE A 28 -2.95 3.71 -27.58
C PHE A 28 -3.63 5.01 -28.06
N GLY A 29 -4.91 5.13 -27.75
CA GLY A 29 -5.72 6.25 -28.23
C GLY A 29 -5.72 6.30 -29.76
N ASN A 30 -5.39 7.44 -30.34
CA ASN A 30 -5.26 7.64 -31.78
C ASN A 30 -3.82 8.05 -32.13
N THR A 31 -2.85 7.53 -31.40
CA THR A 31 -1.44 7.93 -31.54
C THR A 31 -0.71 7.15 -32.66
N GLY A 32 -1.31 6.04 -33.12
CA GLY A 32 -0.63 5.10 -34.02
C GLY A 32 0.51 4.31 -33.37
N GLN A 33 0.58 4.32 -32.03
CA GLN A 33 1.60 3.62 -31.24
C GLN A 33 0.96 2.73 -30.16
N SER A 34 1.64 1.65 -29.79
CA SER A 34 1.31 0.88 -28.61
C SER A 34 1.58 1.70 -27.34
N ILE A 35 0.79 1.52 -26.28
CA ILE A 35 1.11 2.10 -24.96
C ILE A 35 2.50 1.66 -24.47
N LEU A 36 2.99 0.50 -24.92
CA LEU A 36 4.33 -0.01 -24.58
C LEU A 36 5.45 0.76 -25.27
N GLU A 37 5.14 1.52 -26.32
CA GLU A 37 6.08 2.30 -27.12
C GLU A 37 6.00 3.80 -26.78
N VAL A 38 4.96 4.22 -26.05
CA VAL A 38 4.77 5.61 -25.64
C VAL A 38 5.76 6.00 -24.56
N SER A 39 6.48 7.10 -24.78
CA SER A 39 7.44 7.60 -23.79
C SER A 39 6.73 8.10 -22.53
N HIS A 40 7.26 7.74 -21.35
CA HIS A 40 6.79 8.28 -20.08
C HIS A 40 6.94 9.81 -19.95
N ARG A 41 7.63 10.47 -20.88
CA ARG A 41 7.79 11.93 -20.96
C ARG A 41 6.85 12.59 -21.96
N SER A 42 6.02 11.81 -22.66
CA SER A 42 5.07 12.36 -23.63
C SER A 42 3.84 12.95 -22.92
N SER A 43 3.17 13.88 -23.59
CA SER A 43 1.89 14.41 -23.12
C SER A 43 0.82 13.33 -22.98
N ASP A 44 0.83 12.34 -23.86
CA ASP A 44 -0.15 11.24 -23.84
C ASP A 44 0.02 10.38 -22.59
N PHE A 45 1.25 10.05 -22.21
CA PHE A 45 1.52 9.33 -20.96
C PHE A 45 1.21 10.20 -19.73
N GLN A 46 1.58 11.48 -19.78
CA GLN A 46 1.30 12.41 -18.70
C GLN A 46 -0.19 12.53 -18.41
N ALA A 47 -1.03 12.56 -19.45
CA ALA A 47 -2.48 12.59 -19.29
C ALA A 47 -3.02 11.36 -18.52
N VAL A 48 -2.52 10.15 -18.83
CA VAL A 48 -2.88 8.92 -18.10
C VAL A 48 -2.42 8.98 -16.65
N TYR A 49 -1.21 9.47 -16.41
CA TYR A 49 -0.67 9.64 -15.06
C TYR A 49 -1.50 10.61 -14.23
N ASP A 50 -1.83 11.77 -14.79
CA ASP A 50 -2.61 12.81 -14.12
C ASP A 50 -4.04 12.33 -13.81
N GLU A 51 -4.67 11.62 -14.75
CA GLU A 51 -5.96 10.98 -14.53
C GLU A 51 -5.90 9.94 -13.40
N ALA A 52 -4.87 9.10 -13.38
CA ALA A 52 -4.69 8.11 -12.31
C ALA A 52 -4.53 8.79 -10.93
N VAL A 53 -3.72 9.86 -10.84
CA VAL A 53 -3.57 10.65 -9.60
C VAL A 53 -4.90 11.26 -9.17
N ALA A 54 -5.65 11.83 -10.10
CA ALA A 54 -6.96 12.45 -9.81
C ALA A 54 -7.96 11.41 -9.30
N LEU A 55 -8.04 10.25 -9.95
CA LEU A 55 -8.92 9.15 -9.55
C LEU A 55 -8.57 8.58 -8.17
N PHE A 56 -7.28 8.42 -7.84
CA PHE A 56 -6.87 8.02 -6.49
C PHE A 56 -7.30 9.04 -5.44
N LYS A 57 -7.14 10.33 -5.73
CA LYS A 57 -7.58 11.40 -4.82
C LYS A 57 -9.08 11.39 -4.61
N GLU A 58 -9.85 11.17 -5.66
CA GLU A 58 -11.31 11.09 -5.61
C GLU A 58 -11.77 9.86 -4.81
N VAL A 59 -11.30 8.66 -5.19
CA VAL A 59 -11.74 7.39 -4.59
C VAL A 59 -11.38 7.27 -3.10
N LEU A 60 -10.21 7.78 -2.71
CA LEU A 60 -9.74 7.74 -1.34
C LEU A 60 -10.02 9.04 -0.56
N SER A 61 -10.74 10.00 -1.16
CA SER A 61 -11.04 11.30 -0.55
C SER A 61 -9.80 12.01 -0.01
N ILE A 62 -8.67 11.92 -0.72
CA ILE A 62 -7.37 12.46 -0.27
C ILE A 62 -7.46 13.99 -0.18
N PRO A 63 -7.24 14.59 1.00
CA PRO A 63 -7.37 16.02 1.19
C PRO A 63 -6.26 16.83 0.49
N GLU A 64 -6.47 18.14 0.37
CA GLU A 64 -5.44 19.04 -0.12
C GLU A 64 -4.20 18.99 0.77
N GLY A 65 -3.02 19.14 0.16
CA GLY A 65 -1.73 19.05 0.85
C GLY A 65 -1.10 17.65 0.82
N TYR A 66 -1.85 16.61 0.40
CA TYR A 66 -1.31 15.27 0.20
C TYR A 66 -1.03 14.97 -1.27
N SER A 67 -0.04 14.14 -1.51
CA SER A 67 0.39 13.74 -2.85
C SER A 67 0.21 12.23 -3.07
N VAL A 68 -0.26 11.87 -4.26
CA VAL A 68 -0.21 10.49 -4.76
C VAL A 68 1.07 10.34 -5.56
N ILE A 69 1.87 9.33 -5.25
CA ILE A 69 3.10 9.00 -5.97
C ILE A 69 3.13 7.52 -6.33
N PHE A 70 3.57 7.22 -7.55
CA PHE A 70 3.75 5.85 -8.02
C PHE A 70 5.23 5.51 -8.00
N LEU A 71 5.61 4.51 -7.18
CA LEU A 71 7.00 4.10 -6.97
C LEU A 71 7.20 2.64 -7.38
N GLY A 72 8.39 2.34 -7.88
CA GLY A 72 8.81 0.97 -8.13
C GLY A 72 9.21 0.24 -6.85
N GLY A 73 9.34 -1.10 -6.92
CA GLY A 73 9.89 -1.93 -5.85
C GLY A 73 8.87 -2.58 -4.91
N GLY A 74 7.58 -2.24 -5.05
CA GLY A 74 6.50 -2.80 -4.24
C GLY A 74 6.64 -2.51 -2.74
N ALA A 75 5.84 -3.19 -1.91
CA ALA A 75 5.85 -3.01 -0.45
C ALA A 75 7.20 -3.39 0.19
N SER A 76 7.93 -4.37 -0.35
CA SER A 76 9.23 -4.75 0.18
C SER A 76 10.24 -3.60 0.12
N MET A 77 10.23 -2.80 -0.95
CA MET A 77 11.07 -1.60 -1.01
C MET A 77 10.57 -0.52 -0.04
N GLN A 78 9.25 -0.40 0.16
CA GLN A 78 8.69 0.56 1.12
C GLN A 78 9.11 0.23 2.55
N PHE A 79 9.23 -1.04 2.94
CA PHE A 79 9.72 -1.43 4.26
C PHE A 79 11.12 -0.90 4.56
N CYS A 80 11.95 -0.70 3.53
CA CYS A 80 13.25 -0.05 3.63
C CYS A 80 13.15 1.49 3.54
N MET A 81 12.35 2.01 2.60
CA MET A 81 12.21 3.45 2.36
C MET A 81 11.57 4.19 3.54
N ILE A 82 10.63 3.56 4.25
CA ILE A 82 9.97 4.14 5.43
C ILE A 82 10.98 4.50 6.52
N PRO A 83 11.76 3.55 7.06
CA PRO A 83 12.77 3.89 8.06
C PRO A 83 13.84 4.84 7.49
N PHE A 84 14.25 4.70 6.24
CA PHE A 84 15.19 5.63 5.61
C PHE A 84 14.74 7.10 5.69
N ASN A 85 13.43 7.36 5.57
CA ASN A 85 12.89 8.71 5.59
C ASN A 85 12.46 9.20 6.97
N PHE A 86 11.95 8.32 7.84
CA PHE A 86 11.27 8.70 9.07
C PHE A 86 12.04 8.33 10.33
N PHE A 87 12.94 7.35 10.29
CA PHE A 87 13.62 6.85 11.48
C PHE A 87 14.67 7.86 11.97
N LYS A 88 14.60 8.25 13.24
CA LYS A 88 15.60 9.11 13.91
C LYS A 88 16.17 8.45 15.15
N LYS A 89 15.29 7.85 16.00
CA LYS A 89 15.67 7.23 17.27
C LYS A 89 14.93 5.93 17.52
N LYS A 90 13.60 5.94 17.40
CA LYS A 90 12.73 4.83 17.78
C LYS A 90 11.47 4.82 16.91
N ALA A 91 11.03 3.65 16.49
CA ALA A 91 9.78 3.47 15.79
C ALA A 91 8.90 2.42 16.48
N ALA A 92 7.58 2.52 16.31
CA ALA A 92 6.61 1.57 16.87
C ALA A 92 5.91 0.77 15.77
N TYR A 93 5.66 -0.50 16.05
CA TYR A 93 5.04 -1.44 15.11
C TYR A 93 4.01 -2.32 15.80
N VAL A 94 2.95 -2.70 15.07
CA VAL A 94 2.06 -3.82 15.44
C VAL A 94 2.47 -5.05 14.63
N ASN A 95 2.75 -6.17 15.30
CA ASN A 95 3.10 -7.42 14.63
C ASN A 95 1.87 -8.32 14.49
N THR A 96 1.29 -8.33 13.29
CA THR A 96 0.01 -8.99 12.97
C THR A 96 0.12 -10.09 11.91
N GLY A 97 1.34 -10.36 11.43
CA GLY A 97 1.52 -11.40 10.41
C GLY A 97 2.86 -11.36 9.70
N THR A 98 2.93 -12.06 8.60
CA THR A 98 4.17 -12.23 7.81
C THR A 98 4.72 -10.88 7.31
N TRP A 99 3.86 -9.99 6.83
CA TRP A 99 4.29 -8.72 6.23
C TRP A 99 4.69 -7.69 7.28
N SER A 100 3.97 -7.59 8.39
CA SER A 100 4.40 -6.76 9.53
C SER A 100 5.72 -7.25 10.12
N THR A 101 5.93 -8.56 10.23
CA THR A 101 7.22 -9.14 10.66
C THR A 101 8.35 -8.76 9.70
N ALA A 102 8.09 -8.75 8.37
CA ALA A 102 9.08 -8.33 7.39
C ALA A 102 9.42 -6.84 7.54
N ALA A 103 8.41 -5.97 7.69
CA ALA A 103 8.60 -4.54 7.91
C ALA A 103 9.38 -4.25 9.20
N ILE A 104 9.08 -4.95 10.30
CA ILE A 104 9.80 -4.86 11.57
C ILE A 104 11.28 -5.24 11.40
N LYS A 105 11.55 -6.30 10.63
CA LYS A 105 12.93 -6.77 10.38
C LYS A 105 13.74 -5.69 9.66
N GLU A 106 13.18 -5.04 8.65
CA GLU A 106 13.84 -3.95 7.94
C GLU A 106 14.08 -2.74 8.87
N ALA A 107 13.07 -2.34 9.64
CA ALA A 107 13.20 -1.20 10.56
C ALA A 107 14.27 -1.41 11.65
N LYS A 108 14.41 -2.64 12.16
CA LYS A 108 15.43 -2.99 13.17
C LYS A 108 16.87 -2.81 12.69
N MET A 109 17.11 -2.70 11.39
CA MET A 109 18.44 -2.37 10.86
C MET A 109 18.82 -0.89 11.06
N TRP A 110 17.84 -0.04 11.39
CA TRP A 110 18.01 1.41 11.52
C TRP A 110 18.11 1.87 12.97
N GLY A 111 17.56 1.14 13.94
CA GLY A 111 17.61 1.49 15.34
C GLY A 111 16.60 0.73 16.20
N ASP A 112 16.14 1.39 17.26
CA ASP A 112 15.24 0.78 18.25
C ASP A 112 13.81 0.67 17.72
N VAL A 113 13.26 -0.54 17.78
CA VAL A 113 11.89 -0.84 17.30
C VAL A 113 11.08 -1.44 18.43
N GLU A 114 10.08 -0.70 18.87
CA GLU A 114 9.08 -1.16 19.83
C GLU A 114 7.96 -1.92 19.13
N ILE A 115 7.69 -3.15 19.55
CA ILE A 115 6.50 -3.89 19.13
C ILE A 115 5.43 -3.66 20.18
N VAL A 116 4.51 -2.74 19.89
CA VAL A 116 3.48 -2.31 20.86
C VAL A 116 2.40 -3.36 21.10
N ALA A 117 2.15 -4.21 20.10
CA ALA A 117 1.26 -5.37 20.20
C ALA A 117 1.64 -6.45 19.18
N SER A 118 1.38 -7.70 19.53
CA SER A 118 1.64 -8.83 18.65
C SER A 118 0.68 -9.98 18.93
N SER A 119 0.16 -10.62 17.89
CA SER A 119 -0.58 -11.89 17.96
C SER A 119 0.26 -13.09 17.52
N GLU A 120 1.59 -12.96 17.48
CA GLU A 120 2.51 -14.00 17.02
C GLU A 120 2.44 -15.28 17.87
N ALA A 121 2.33 -15.15 19.20
CA ALA A 121 2.23 -16.28 20.11
C ALA A 121 1.00 -17.15 19.84
N ASP A 122 -0.05 -16.55 19.29
CA ASP A 122 -1.31 -17.23 18.93
C ASP A 122 -1.39 -17.53 17.41
N GLY A 123 -0.25 -17.54 16.72
CA GLY A 123 -0.17 -17.85 15.30
C GLY A 123 -0.77 -16.80 14.37
N PHE A 124 -0.92 -15.56 14.83
CA PHE A 124 -1.53 -14.45 14.09
C PHE A 124 -3.00 -14.71 13.72
N THR A 125 -3.78 -15.21 14.65
CA THR A 125 -5.20 -15.58 14.44
C THR A 125 -6.18 -14.44 14.64
N TYR A 126 -5.72 -13.30 15.17
CA TYR A 126 -6.51 -12.09 15.38
C TYR A 126 -5.66 -10.82 15.22
N TYR A 127 -6.32 -9.68 15.07
CA TYR A 127 -5.67 -8.37 15.10
C TYR A 127 -5.66 -7.89 16.56
N PRO A 128 -4.49 -7.67 17.19
CA PRO A 128 -4.40 -7.31 18.60
C PRO A 128 -4.82 -5.85 18.81
N GLU A 129 -5.42 -5.56 19.96
CA GLU A 129 -5.58 -4.19 20.43
C GLU A 129 -4.22 -3.58 20.74
N PHE A 130 -4.07 -2.29 20.45
CA PHE A 130 -2.82 -1.57 20.69
C PHE A 130 -3.06 -0.11 21.05
N THR A 131 -2.05 0.48 21.67
CA THR A 131 -1.98 1.92 21.93
C THR A 131 -0.77 2.48 21.24
N ILE A 132 -0.92 3.64 20.59
CA ILE A 132 0.18 4.29 19.87
C ILE A 132 0.97 5.16 20.86
N PRO A 133 2.28 4.90 21.07
CA PRO A 133 3.11 5.74 21.91
C PRO A 133 3.37 7.10 21.25
N SER A 134 3.57 8.13 22.07
CA SER A 134 3.86 9.49 21.61
C SER A 134 5.35 9.82 21.53
N ASP A 135 6.21 8.93 22.01
CA ASP A 135 7.67 9.10 22.11
C ASP A 135 8.44 8.35 20.99
N VAL A 136 7.80 8.12 19.86
CA VAL A 136 8.37 7.45 18.69
C VAL A 136 8.35 8.36 17.47
N ASP A 137 9.23 8.09 16.52
CA ASP A 137 9.34 8.86 15.28
C ASP A 137 8.15 8.64 14.35
N TYR A 138 7.62 7.41 14.35
CA TYR A 138 6.41 7.00 13.61
C TYR A 138 5.85 5.69 14.17
N MET A 139 4.59 5.45 13.84
CA MET A 139 3.90 4.18 14.05
C MET A 139 3.64 3.49 12.72
N HIS A 140 3.92 2.20 12.63
CA HIS A 140 3.62 1.39 11.44
C HIS A 140 2.63 0.29 11.75
N ILE A 141 1.61 0.16 10.89
CA ILE A 141 0.62 -0.92 10.92
C ILE A 141 0.50 -1.58 9.55
N THR A 142 0.02 -2.82 9.53
CA THR A 142 -0.40 -3.53 8.32
C THR A 142 -1.89 -3.77 8.44
N SER A 143 -2.68 -3.11 7.60
CA SER A 143 -4.14 -3.10 7.72
C SER A 143 -4.76 -4.47 7.45
N ASN A 144 -4.26 -5.19 6.46
CA ASN A 144 -4.71 -6.54 6.10
C ASN A 144 -3.54 -7.49 5.89
N ASN A 145 -3.55 -8.59 6.62
CA ASN A 145 -2.56 -9.65 6.51
C ASN A 145 -3.06 -10.76 5.58
N THR A 146 -2.77 -10.66 4.31
CA THR A 146 -3.24 -11.55 3.23
C THR A 146 -2.99 -13.03 3.46
N ILE A 147 -1.88 -13.39 4.13
CA ILE A 147 -1.51 -14.80 4.40
C ILE A 147 -2.28 -15.35 5.60
N ARG A 148 -2.54 -14.51 6.61
CA ARG A 148 -3.17 -14.91 7.87
C ARG A 148 -4.67 -14.66 7.91
N GLY A 149 -5.15 -13.72 7.09
CA GLY A 149 -6.58 -13.34 7.02
C GLY A 149 -7.04 -12.47 8.18
N THR A 150 -6.12 -11.73 8.81
CA THR A 150 -6.45 -10.76 9.88
C THR A 150 -6.44 -9.34 9.33
N GLU A 151 -7.41 -8.53 9.72
CA GLU A 151 -7.62 -7.18 9.21
C GLU A 151 -8.09 -6.24 10.33
N ILE A 152 -7.73 -4.96 10.23
CA ILE A 152 -8.24 -3.88 11.07
C ILE A 152 -9.34 -3.14 10.30
N PHE A 153 -10.52 -2.95 10.94
CA PHE A 153 -11.69 -2.34 10.32
C PHE A 153 -11.95 -0.90 10.77
N TYR A 154 -10.99 -0.26 11.40
CA TYR A 154 -11.06 1.15 11.82
C TYR A 154 -9.73 1.84 11.52
N ASP A 155 -9.76 3.16 11.42
CA ASP A 155 -8.58 3.98 11.21
C ASP A 155 -8.10 4.54 12.57
N PRO A 156 -6.90 4.13 13.05
CA PRO A 156 -6.43 4.55 14.38
C PRO A 156 -6.06 6.03 14.40
N THR A 157 -6.50 6.76 15.43
CA THR A 157 -5.98 8.10 15.69
C THR A 157 -4.59 8.00 16.28
N SER A 158 -3.63 8.76 15.72
CA SER A 158 -2.23 8.69 16.10
C SER A 158 -1.68 10.06 16.51
N PRO A 159 -0.92 10.16 17.63
CA PRO A 159 -0.21 11.37 18.02
C PRO A 159 1.09 11.59 17.23
N VAL A 160 1.52 10.61 16.43
CA VAL A 160 2.74 10.62 15.62
C VAL A 160 2.40 10.25 14.18
N PRO A 161 3.29 10.43 13.19
CA PRO A 161 3.04 9.96 11.84
C PRO A 161 2.63 8.49 11.83
N LEU A 162 1.44 8.19 11.29
CA LEU A 162 0.94 6.83 11.11
C LEU A 162 1.22 6.38 9.68
N ILE A 163 1.89 5.24 9.54
CA ILE A 163 2.21 4.62 8.26
C ILE A 163 1.47 3.29 8.19
N CYS A 164 0.68 3.11 7.14
CA CYS A 164 -0.13 1.92 6.95
C CYS A 164 0.24 1.19 5.66
N ASP A 165 0.64 -0.07 5.78
CA ASP A 165 0.72 -0.99 4.64
C ASP A 165 -0.67 -1.49 4.32
N MET A 166 -1.26 -0.97 3.24
CA MET A 166 -2.56 -1.32 2.71
C MET A 166 -2.47 -2.09 1.39
N SER A 167 -1.39 -2.79 1.14
CA SER A 167 -1.11 -3.45 -0.16
C SER A 167 -2.23 -4.38 -0.64
N SER A 168 -2.99 -4.98 0.27
CA SER A 168 -4.02 -5.96 -0.08
C SER A 168 -5.46 -5.51 0.16
N ASP A 169 -5.67 -4.32 0.73
CA ASP A 169 -7.02 -3.80 1.06
C ASP A 169 -7.24 -2.33 0.68
N ILE A 170 -6.25 -1.65 0.11
CA ILE A 170 -6.43 -0.29 -0.41
C ILE A 170 -7.59 -0.25 -1.43
N CYS A 171 -8.44 0.75 -1.32
CA CYS A 171 -9.68 0.90 -2.11
C CYS A 171 -10.75 -0.18 -1.85
N SER A 172 -10.61 -1.05 -0.86
CA SER A 172 -11.64 -2.03 -0.51
C SER A 172 -12.76 -1.42 0.33
N ARG A 173 -12.46 -0.37 1.06
CA ARG A 173 -13.36 0.40 1.92
C ARG A 173 -13.00 1.89 1.90
N PRO A 174 -13.91 2.79 2.33
CA PRO A 174 -13.54 4.16 2.65
C PRO A 174 -12.45 4.20 3.73
N VAL A 175 -11.54 5.15 3.62
CA VAL A 175 -10.47 5.45 4.61
C VAL A 175 -10.65 6.89 5.04
N ASP A 176 -10.51 7.18 6.34
CA ASP A 176 -10.62 8.52 6.92
C ASP A 176 -9.24 9.12 7.27
#